data_68e02f1e7e36352bd0206cd2cdaa5e19
#
_entry.id   68e02f1e7e36352bd0206cd2cdaa5e19
#
_cell.length_a   1.000
_cell.length_b   1.000
_cell.length_c   1.000
_cell.angle_alpha   90.00
_cell.angle_beta   90.00
_cell.angle_gamma   90.00
#
_symmetry.space_group_name_H-M   'P 1'
#
loop_
_entity.id
_entity.type
_entity.pdbx_description
1 polymer ?
#
loop_
_entity_poly.entity_id
_entity_poly.type
_entity_poly.pdbx_seq_one_letter_code
_entity_poly.pdbx_strand_id
1 'polypeptide(L)'
;MKKLILSIFLCCGLTTNIMAQNENEPFKGYYYNDEYNIYLKIDLHSDGLIVPEHEIFGKLPGYLGKKYNSFYWLITTKDIKNKKKAIVEFINDYGSEDLEASLSKKEDGTIILKQLNGSDLKVPNNGKWQKIPKEITLKKK
;
A
#
# COMPACT_ATOMS: atom_id res chain seq x y z
N MET A 1 -23.80 -49.93 32.99
CA MET A 1 -23.75 -49.53 32.48
C MET A 1 -23.63 -48.50 32.02
N LYS A 2 -23.43 -48.02 31.81
CA LYS A 2 -23.37 -47.20 31.31
C LYS A 2 -22.70 -46.29 30.97
N LYS A 3 -22.37 -46.02 30.64
CA LYS A 3 -21.81 -45.31 30.30
C LYS A 3 -21.38 -44.57 29.63
N LEU A 4 -21.15 -44.22 29.25
CA LEU A 4 -20.72 -43.62 28.57
C LEU A 4 -20.55 -42.67 28.03
N ILE A 5 -20.51 -42.22 27.88
CA ILE A 5 -20.50 -41.38 27.27
C ILE A 5 -19.96 -40.41 26.98
N LEU A 6 -19.69 -40.19 26.88
CA LEU A 6 -19.25 -39.32 26.59
C LEU A 6 -18.52 -38.72 26.00
N SER A 7 -18.03 -38.50 25.65
CA SER A 7 -17.32 -38.19 24.97
C SER A 7 -17.43 -37.26 24.29
N ILE A 8 -17.60 -36.90 24.00
CA ILE A 8 -17.82 -36.14 23.21
C ILE A 8 -17.39 -34.95 23.14
N PHE A 9 -17.15 -34.61 23.24
CA PHE A 9 -16.93 -33.51 23.07
C PHE A 9 -16.17 -32.90 22.69
N LEU A 10 -15.87 -32.85 22.40
CA LEU A 10 -15.17 -32.32 22.05
C LEU A 10 -14.94 -31.59 21.17
N CYS A 11 -14.63 -31.36 20.53
CA CYS A 11 -14.47 -30.94 19.54
C CYS A 11 -14.53 -29.72 19.33
N CYS A 12 -14.76 -29.26 19.38
CA CYS A 12 -14.98 -28.19 19.20
C CYS A 12 -14.12 -27.30 18.98
N GLY A 13 -13.95 -26.70 19.10
CA GLY A 13 -13.19 -25.80 19.06
C GLY A 13 -12.51 -25.39 18.00
N LEU A 14 -12.36 -25.34 17.42
CA LEU A 14 -11.69 -25.07 16.43
C LEU A 14 -11.72 -23.89 15.91
N THR A 15 -12.16 -23.25 15.96
CA THR A 15 -12.30 -22.15 15.54
C THR A 15 -11.41 -21.40 14.99
N THR A 16 -10.70 -21.24 14.89
CA THR A 16 -9.96 -20.59 14.25
C THR A 16 -10.05 -19.30 13.93
N ASN A 17 -9.73 -18.58 13.99
CA ASN A 17 -9.65 -17.35 13.83
C ASN A 17 -8.80 -16.85 12.80
N ILE A 18 -8.84 -17.24 11.74
CA ILE A 18 -8.04 -16.85 10.74
C ILE A 18 -8.17 -15.45 10.30
N MET A 19 -9.21 -14.79 10.61
CA MET A 19 -9.47 -13.50 10.08
C MET A 19 -8.54 -12.42 10.57
N ALA A 20 -7.99 -12.60 11.72
CA ALA A 20 -7.22 -11.53 12.32
C ALA A 20 -5.88 -11.29 11.67
N GLN A 21 -5.44 -12.18 10.82
CA GLN A 21 -4.12 -12.06 10.29
C GLN A 21 -3.99 -11.03 9.21
N ASN A 22 -5.06 -10.66 8.55
CA ASN A 22 -4.97 -9.78 7.41
C ASN A 22 -4.83 -8.32 7.77
N GLU A 23 -5.16 -7.96 8.97
CA GLU A 23 -5.12 -6.57 9.34
C GLU A 23 -3.71 -6.01 9.46
N ASN A 24 -2.74 -6.86 9.66
CA ASN A 24 -1.37 -6.43 9.84
C ASN A 24 -0.46 -6.81 8.69
N GLU A 25 -1.03 -7.17 7.56
CA GLU A 25 -0.21 -7.53 6.42
C GLU A 25 0.61 -6.32 5.96
N PRO A 26 1.93 -6.45 5.84
CA PRO A 26 2.74 -5.32 5.46
C PRO A 26 2.47 -4.89 4.02
N PHE A 27 2.63 -3.62 3.76
CA PHE A 27 2.44 -3.05 2.43
C PHE A 27 1.04 -3.26 1.86
N LYS A 28 0.05 -3.16 2.74
CA LYS A 28 -1.34 -3.21 2.34
C LYS A 28 -2.10 -2.17 3.16
N GLY A 29 -2.80 -1.27 2.50
CA GLY A 29 -3.63 -0.30 3.17
C GLY A 29 -3.51 1.10 2.59
N TYR A 30 -3.97 2.04 3.38
CA TYR A 30 -4.01 3.45 3.02
C TYR A 30 -3.06 4.20 3.95
N TYR A 31 -2.14 4.94 3.37
CA TYR A 31 -1.14 5.71 4.10
C TYR A 31 -1.21 7.15 3.61
N TYR A 32 -0.92 8.11 4.48
CA TYR A 32 -1.12 9.50 4.12
C TYR A 32 -0.07 10.42 4.76
N ASN A 33 0.08 11.59 4.15
CA ASN A 33 0.89 12.67 4.71
C ASN A 33 0.09 13.96 4.58
N ASP A 34 -0.22 14.59 5.73
CA ASP A 34 -1.05 15.79 5.74
C ASP A 34 -0.32 17.05 5.32
N GLU A 35 0.98 17.08 5.47
CA GLU A 35 1.74 18.26 5.08
C GLU A 35 1.63 18.53 3.59
N TYR A 36 1.65 17.47 2.79
CA TYR A 36 1.56 17.60 1.33
C TYR A 36 0.20 17.16 0.80
N ASN A 37 -0.69 16.73 1.67
CA ASN A 37 -2.02 16.23 1.30
C ASN A 37 -1.94 15.13 0.25
N ILE A 38 -1.01 14.22 0.43
CA ILE A 38 -0.88 13.06 -0.46
C ILE A 38 -1.22 11.79 0.29
N TYR A 39 -1.57 10.77 -0.47
CA TYR A 39 -1.83 9.45 0.09
C TYR A 39 -1.27 8.37 -0.83
N LEU A 40 -0.99 7.23 -0.23
CA LEU A 40 -0.51 6.06 -0.93
C LEU A 40 -1.46 4.91 -0.60
N LYS A 41 -2.07 4.33 -1.62
CA LYS A 41 -2.93 3.18 -1.42
C LYS A 41 -2.27 2.00 -2.10
N ILE A 42 -1.99 0.96 -1.36
CA ILE A 42 -1.21 -0.18 -1.85
C ILE A 42 -1.79 -1.50 -1.39
N ASP A 43 -1.52 -2.53 -2.18
CA ASP A 43 -1.73 -3.92 -1.83
C ASP A 43 -0.68 -4.70 -2.60
N LEU A 44 0.48 -4.87 -2.00
CA LEU A 44 1.61 -5.49 -2.69
C LEU A 44 1.59 -7.01 -2.62
N HIS A 45 0.72 -7.59 -1.79
CA HIS A 45 0.72 -9.04 -1.58
C HIS A 45 -0.33 -9.80 -2.38
N SER A 46 -1.38 -9.13 -2.81
CA SER A 46 -2.41 -9.78 -3.61
C SER A 46 -2.27 -9.36 -5.07
N ASP A 47 -3.31 -9.55 -5.84
CA ASP A 47 -3.32 -9.13 -7.23
C ASP A 47 -3.25 -7.62 -7.39
N GLY A 48 -3.44 -6.88 -6.30
CA GLY A 48 -3.42 -5.43 -6.35
C GLY A 48 -4.82 -4.85 -6.26
N LEU A 49 -4.96 -3.62 -6.73
CA LEU A 49 -6.22 -2.89 -6.65
C LEU A 49 -6.49 -2.14 -7.95
N ILE A 50 -7.74 -1.75 -8.12
CA ILE A 50 -8.15 -0.98 -9.29
C ILE A 50 -7.94 0.50 -8.97
N VAL A 51 -7.24 1.20 -9.83
CA VAL A 51 -7.00 2.63 -9.65
C VAL A 51 -8.17 3.40 -10.26
N PRO A 52 -8.79 4.31 -9.50
CA PRO A 52 -9.92 5.08 -10.01
C PRO A 52 -9.59 5.79 -11.32
N GLU A 53 -10.51 5.70 -12.27
CA GLU A 53 -10.38 6.32 -13.58
C GLU A 53 -9.26 5.73 -14.45
N HIS A 54 -8.65 4.65 -13.97
CA HIS A 54 -7.59 3.94 -14.70
C HIS A 54 -7.89 2.44 -14.78
N GLU A 55 -9.18 2.08 -14.80
CA GLU A 55 -9.60 0.69 -14.78
C GLU A 55 -9.07 -0.09 -15.98
N ILE A 56 -8.75 0.59 -17.06
CA ILE A 56 -8.23 -0.06 -18.24
C ILE A 56 -6.91 -0.78 -17.99
N PHE A 57 -6.17 -0.36 -16.97
CA PHE A 57 -4.92 -1.04 -16.63
C PHE A 57 -5.13 -2.27 -15.76
N GLY A 58 -6.37 -2.55 -15.35
CA GLY A 58 -6.66 -3.66 -14.46
C GLY A 58 -6.08 -3.40 -13.07
N LYS A 59 -5.77 -4.45 -12.34
CA LYS A 59 -5.24 -4.31 -10.99
C LYS A 59 -3.76 -3.97 -11.03
N LEU A 60 -3.38 -2.99 -10.23
CA LEU A 60 -1.99 -2.57 -10.06
C LEU A 60 -1.61 -2.68 -8.58
N PRO A 61 -0.32 -2.75 -8.26
CA PRO A 61 0.09 -2.85 -6.85
C PRO A 61 -0.35 -1.67 -5.99
N GLY A 62 -0.58 -0.52 -6.59
CA GLY A 62 -1.06 0.63 -5.86
C GLY A 62 -0.86 1.94 -6.61
N TYR A 63 -1.12 3.02 -5.91
CA TYR A 63 -0.96 4.34 -6.49
C TYR A 63 -0.79 5.39 -5.40
N LEU A 64 -0.18 6.51 -5.78
CA LEU A 64 -0.04 7.66 -4.91
C LEU A 64 -0.85 8.79 -5.54
N GLY A 65 -1.66 9.45 -4.74
CA GLY A 65 -2.51 10.53 -5.20
C GLY A 65 -2.44 11.75 -4.32
N LYS A 66 -3.00 12.83 -4.81
CA LYS A 66 -3.17 14.09 -4.08
C LYS A 66 -4.64 14.18 -3.69
N LYS A 67 -4.93 14.56 -2.45
CA LYS A 67 -6.32 14.69 -2.00
C LYS A 67 -7.07 15.70 -2.87
N TYR A 68 -8.27 15.34 -3.25
CA TYR A 68 -9.16 16.17 -4.07
C TYR A 68 -8.59 16.47 -5.45
N ASN A 69 -7.80 15.54 -5.99
CA ASN A 69 -7.22 15.69 -7.31
C ASN A 69 -7.21 14.32 -8.00
N SER A 70 -7.35 14.31 -9.31
CA SER A 70 -7.40 13.06 -10.07
C SER A 70 -6.06 12.66 -10.68
N PHE A 71 -5.00 13.38 -10.36
CA PHE A 71 -3.67 13.02 -10.83
C PHE A 71 -3.08 11.93 -9.95
N TYR A 72 -2.51 10.90 -10.56
CA TYR A 72 -1.94 9.78 -9.82
C TYR A 72 -0.55 9.41 -10.31
N TRP A 73 0.25 8.89 -9.40
CA TRP A 73 1.44 8.12 -9.73
C TRP A 73 1.07 6.66 -9.53
N LEU A 74 1.16 5.87 -10.58
CA LEU A 74 0.74 4.47 -10.57
C LEU A 74 1.94 3.58 -10.25
N ILE A 75 1.77 2.60 -9.38
CA ILE A 75 2.81 1.61 -9.14
C ILE A 75 2.67 0.53 -10.21
N THR A 76 3.70 0.36 -11.01
CA THR A 76 3.67 -0.60 -12.11
C THR A 76 4.37 -1.90 -11.75
N THR A 77 5.39 -1.84 -10.91
CA THR A 77 6.10 -3.06 -10.47
C THR A 77 6.39 -2.98 -8.99
N LYS A 78 6.55 -4.14 -8.40
CA LYS A 78 6.88 -4.27 -6.99
C LYS A 78 7.94 -5.35 -6.81
N ASP A 79 8.80 -5.16 -5.79
CA ASP A 79 9.78 -6.16 -5.40
C ASP A 79 9.85 -6.14 -3.88
N ILE A 80 9.18 -7.08 -3.24
CA ILE A 80 9.14 -7.15 -1.79
C ILE A 80 10.41 -7.83 -1.31
N LYS A 81 11.25 -7.09 -0.62
CA LYS A 81 12.52 -7.60 -0.11
C LYS A 81 12.33 -8.41 1.17
N ASN A 82 11.48 -7.92 2.05
CA ASN A 82 11.16 -8.60 3.31
C ASN A 82 9.92 -7.92 3.91
N LYS A 83 9.58 -8.23 5.13
CA LYS A 83 8.40 -7.66 5.78
C LYS A 83 8.50 -6.18 6.04
N LYS A 84 9.69 -5.61 5.96
CA LYS A 84 9.92 -4.20 6.27
C LYS A 84 10.33 -3.37 5.08
N LYS A 85 10.62 -3.96 3.95
CA LYS A 85 11.12 -3.20 2.80
C LYS A 85 10.61 -3.74 1.48
N ALA A 86 10.21 -2.84 0.62
CA ALA A 86 9.85 -3.16 -0.76
C ALA A 86 10.38 -2.08 -1.68
N ILE A 87 10.65 -2.43 -2.92
CA ILE A 87 11.04 -1.48 -3.97
C ILE A 87 9.90 -1.46 -4.97
N VAL A 88 9.50 -0.27 -5.38
CA VAL A 88 8.41 -0.11 -6.33
C VAL A 88 8.83 0.85 -7.45
N GLU A 89 8.19 0.70 -8.59
CA GLU A 89 8.36 1.66 -9.67
C GLU A 89 7.04 2.35 -9.90
N PHE A 90 7.11 3.66 -10.03
CA PHE A 90 5.96 4.50 -10.30
C PHE A 90 6.05 5.07 -11.71
N ILE A 91 4.90 5.26 -12.32
CA ILE A 91 4.80 6.02 -13.56
C ILE A 91 3.73 7.08 -13.33
N ASN A 92 3.94 8.26 -13.86
CA ASN A 92 2.95 9.32 -13.68
C ASN A 92 1.73 9.09 -14.57
N ASP A 93 0.68 9.84 -14.29
CA ASP A 93 -0.61 9.71 -14.96
C ASP A 93 -0.50 9.90 -16.49
N TYR A 94 0.44 10.70 -16.92
CA TYR A 94 0.63 10.96 -18.35
C TYR A 94 1.53 9.94 -19.04
N GLY A 95 2.17 9.06 -18.28
CA GLY A 95 3.09 8.08 -18.84
C GLY A 95 4.43 8.67 -19.30
N SER A 96 4.71 9.91 -18.92
CA SER A 96 5.92 10.58 -19.40
C SER A 96 7.09 10.54 -18.42
N GLU A 97 6.85 10.21 -17.17
CA GLU A 97 7.89 10.19 -16.15
C GLU A 97 7.75 8.95 -15.28
N ASP A 98 8.88 8.39 -14.88
CA ASP A 98 8.89 7.25 -14.01
C ASP A 98 9.93 7.45 -12.92
N LEU A 99 9.76 6.74 -11.82
CA LEU A 99 10.73 6.76 -10.75
C LEU A 99 10.69 5.46 -9.96
N GLU A 100 11.82 5.14 -9.35
CA GLU A 100 11.94 4.01 -8.47
C GLU A 100 12.01 4.53 -7.04
N ALA A 101 11.33 3.87 -6.13
CA ALA A 101 11.31 4.27 -4.73
C ALA A 101 11.35 3.05 -3.82
N SER A 102 11.87 3.25 -2.62
CA SER A 102 11.76 2.23 -1.58
C SER A 102 10.65 2.60 -0.62
N LEU A 103 9.97 1.59 -0.13
CA LEU A 103 8.97 1.71 0.91
C LEU A 103 9.49 0.93 2.11
N SER A 104 9.71 1.63 3.22
CA SER A 104 10.20 0.99 4.45
C SER A 104 9.13 1.09 5.52
N LYS A 105 8.72 -0.05 6.05
CA LYS A 105 7.69 -0.10 7.07
C LYS A 105 8.35 -0.05 8.44
N LYS A 106 7.90 0.88 9.26
CA LYS A 106 8.37 1.02 10.63
C LYS A 106 7.47 0.24 11.59
N GLU A 107 7.96 0.05 12.81
CA GLU A 107 7.21 -0.70 13.82
C GLU A 107 5.88 -0.05 14.19
N ASP A 108 5.80 1.27 14.11
CA ASP A 108 4.55 1.97 14.41
C ASP A 108 3.55 1.93 13.25
N GLY A 109 3.86 1.22 12.19
CA GLY A 109 2.96 1.10 11.05
C GLY A 109 3.12 2.16 9.98
N THR A 110 4.00 3.14 10.19
CA THR A 110 4.24 4.16 9.15
C THR A 110 5.12 3.59 8.05
N ILE A 111 5.05 4.23 6.89
CA ILE A 111 5.91 3.89 5.77
C ILE A 111 6.77 5.10 5.43
N ILE A 112 8.05 4.87 5.22
CA ILE A 112 8.93 5.89 4.69
C ILE A 112 9.10 5.61 3.22
N LEU A 113 8.71 6.57 2.39
CA LEU A 113 8.89 6.50 0.94
C LEU A 113 10.15 7.29 0.60
N LYS A 114 11.10 6.63 -0.02
CA LYS A 114 12.34 7.27 -0.40
C LYS A 114 12.55 7.13 -1.90
N GLN A 115 12.69 8.25 -2.59
CA GLN A 115 12.91 8.24 -4.04
C GLN A 115 14.36 7.82 -4.31
N LEU A 116 14.55 6.88 -5.21
CA LEU A 116 15.86 6.33 -5.51
C LEU A 116 16.39 6.82 -6.85
N ASN A 117 15.72 6.49 -7.92
CA ASN A 117 16.16 6.83 -9.27
C ASN A 117 14.99 7.33 -10.11
N GLY A 118 15.30 8.08 -11.14
CA GLY A 118 14.27 8.52 -12.09
C GLY A 118 13.83 9.94 -11.85
N SER A 119 12.61 10.23 -12.25
CA SER A 119 12.04 11.58 -12.17
C SER A 119 11.74 11.97 -10.72
N ASP A 120 11.62 13.26 -10.48
CA ASP A 120 11.21 13.72 -9.15
C ASP A 120 9.72 13.48 -8.96
N LEU A 121 9.37 13.00 -7.79
CA LEU A 121 7.97 12.85 -7.41
C LEU A 121 7.38 14.24 -7.20
N LYS A 122 6.34 14.57 -7.93
CA LYS A 122 5.67 15.86 -7.83
C LYS A 122 4.18 15.69 -8.02
N VAL A 123 3.41 16.56 -7.43
CA VAL A 123 1.94 16.51 -7.49
C VAL A 123 1.40 17.90 -7.77
N PRO A 124 0.19 17.99 -8.34
CA PRO A 124 -0.45 19.28 -8.55
C PRO A 124 -0.78 19.94 -7.23
N ASN A 125 -0.57 21.24 -7.13
CA ASN A 125 -0.95 22.00 -5.96
C ASN A 125 -1.28 23.43 -6.38
N ASN A 126 -2.58 23.77 -6.37
CA ASN A 126 -3.06 25.10 -6.75
C ASN A 126 -2.58 25.56 -8.12
N GLY A 127 -2.67 24.66 -9.10
CA GLY A 127 -2.31 24.97 -10.47
C GLY A 127 -0.82 24.91 -10.77
N LYS A 128 -0.02 24.50 -9.83
CA LYS A 128 1.43 24.38 -9.99
C LYS A 128 1.87 22.99 -9.60
N TRP A 129 3.04 22.58 -10.07
CA TRP A 129 3.64 21.34 -9.66
C TRP A 129 4.45 21.55 -8.38
N GLN A 130 4.17 20.72 -7.39
CA GLN A 130 4.89 20.77 -6.11
C GLN A 130 5.74 19.51 -5.98
N LYS A 131 7.04 19.69 -5.82
CA LYS A 131 7.94 18.54 -5.59
C LYS A 131 7.76 18.03 -4.19
N ILE A 132 7.78 16.71 -4.06
CA ILE A 132 7.72 16.03 -2.78
C ILE A 132 9.17 15.77 -2.33
N PRO A 133 9.48 15.92 -1.04
CA PRO A 133 10.83 15.62 -0.56
C PRO A 133 11.26 14.22 -0.94
N LYS A 134 12.56 14.04 -1.13
CA LYS A 134 13.10 12.73 -1.52
C LYS A 134 12.75 11.64 -0.53
N GLU A 135 12.55 11.97 0.72
CA GLU A 135 12.15 11.03 1.74
C GLU A 135 10.97 11.62 2.50
N ILE A 136 9.89 10.88 2.61
CA ILE A 136 8.68 11.35 3.26
C ILE A 136 8.07 10.22 4.08
N THR A 137 7.51 10.57 5.22
CA THR A 137 6.84 9.61 6.11
C THR A 137 5.34 9.64 5.85
N LEU A 138 4.76 8.47 5.69
CA LEU A 138 3.32 8.30 5.47
C LEU A 138 2.74 7.51 6.63
N LYS A 139 1.71 8.05 7.27
CA LYS A 139 1.07 7.40 8.40
C LYS A 139 -0.02 6.47 7.93
N LYS A 140 -0.21 5.38 8.62
CA LYS A 140 -1.27 4.45 8.28
C LYS A 140 -2.61 4.96 8.78
N LYS A 141 -3.61 4.87 7.95
CA LYS A 141 -4.97 5.24 8.34
C LYS A 141 -5.71 4.05 8.92
#